data_22919690b8d7c40ba6c0bd726b39f07b
#
_entry.id   22919690b8d7c40ba6c0bd726b39f07b
#
_cell.length_a   1.000
_cell.length_b   1.000
_cell.length_c   1.000
_cell.angle_alpha   90.00
_cell.angle_beta   90.00
_cell.angle_gamma   90.00
#
_symmetry.space_group_name_H-M   'P 1'
#
loop_
_entity.id
_entity.type
_entity.pdbx_description
1 polymer ?
#
loop_
_entity_poly.entity_id
_entity_poly.type
_entity_poly.pdbx_seq_one_letter_code
_entity_poly.pdbx_strand_id
1 'polypeptide(L)' 'MQVYEKVRAYIDEMDYPQGAVAEKAGISKATFQAILNGKRTMYADDLKAICLALNVSPEVFIEYQKQPLRGEKEK' A
#
# COMPACT_ATOMS: atom_id res chain seq x y z
N MET A 1 7.32 -2.23 -10.29
CA MET A 1 6.94 -1.16 -9.39
C MET A 1 6.58 -1.73 -8.04
N GLN A 2 7.15 -1.18 -6.99
CA GLN A 2 6.86 -1.67 -5.66
C GLN A 2 5.48 -1.25 -5.21
N VAL A 3 4.94 -1.98 -4.25
CA VAL A 3 3.60 -1.66 -3.75
C VAL A 3 3.53 -0.25 -3.20
N TYR A 4 4.56 0.17 -2.45
CA TYR A 4 4.52 1.51 -1.86
C TYR A 4 4.50 2.58 -2.95
N GLU A 5 5.13 2.31 -4.08
CA GLU A 5 5.12 3.26 -5.18
C GLU A 5 3.73 3.37 -5.79
N LYS A 6 3.03 2.24 -5.85
CA LYS A 6 1.67 2.23 -6.39
C LYS A 6 0.71 2.97 -5.45
N VAL A 7 0.89 2.77 -4.15
CA VAL A 7 0.08 3.49 -3.17
C VAL A 7 0.32 4.99 -3.29
N ARG A 8 1.58 5.37 -3.38
CA ARG A 8 1.93 6.77 -3.51
C ARG A 8 1.34 7.39 -4.76
N ALA A 9 1.44 6.67 -5.88
CA ALA A 9 0.91 7.16 -7.14
C ALA A 9 -0.61 7.32 -7.06
N TYR A 10 -1.28 6.38 -6.41
CA TYR A 10 -2.72 6.45 -6.26
C TYR A 10 -3.13 7.69 -5.45
N ILE A 11 -2.43 7.91 -4.34
CA ILE A 11 -2.74 9.05 -3.48
C ILE A 11 -2.51 10.36 -4.24
N ASP A 12 -1.42 10.42 -5.00
CA ASP A 12 -1.12 11.60 -5.79
C ASP A 12 -2.16 11.82 -6.88
N GLU A 13 -2.54 10.76 -7.55
CA GLU A 13 -3.50 10.85 -8.63
C GLU A 13 -4.86 11.30 -8.12
N MET A 14 -5.26 10.81 -6.95
CA MET A 14 -6.53 11.18 -6.37
C MET A 14 -6.45 12.50 -5.63
N ASP A 15 -5.25 13.07 -5.55
CA ASP A 15 -5.04 14.35 -4.88
C ASP A 15 -5.47 14.32 -3.42
N TYR A 16 -5.22 13.21 -2.75
CA TYR A 16 -5.53 13.10 -1.34
C TYR A 16 -4.39 13.70 -0.51
N PRO A 17 -4.70 14.41 0.57
CA PRO A 17 -3.64 14.90 1.47
C PRO A 17 -3.03 13.71 2.20
N GLN A 18 -1.71 13.58 2.14
CA GLN A 18 -1.04 12.45 2.78
C GLN A 18 -1.26 12.44 4.28
N GLY A 19 -1.26 13.61 4.90
CA GLY A 19 -1.48 13.68 6.34
C GLY A 19 -2.83 13.15 6.75
N ALA A 20 -3.85 13.45 5.95
CA ALA A 20 -5.20 12.99 6.26
C ALA A 20 -5.31 11.48 6.10
N VAL A 21 -4.66 10.94 5.07
CA VAL A 21 -4.67 9.49 4.86
C VAL A 21 -3.95 8.80 6.00
N ALA A 22 -2.80 9.33 6.41
CA ALA A 22 -2.04 8.75 7.51
C ALA A 22 -2.85 8.73 8.79
N GLU A 23 -3.52 9.84 9.08
CA GLU A 23 -4.32 9.93 10.28
C GLU A 23 -5.44 8.90 10.26
N LYS A 24 -6.09 8.77 9.13
CA LYS A 24 -7.18 7.83 8.99
C LYS A 24 -6.69 6.40 9.11
N ALA A 25 -5.47 6.15 8.67
CA ALA A 25 -4.88 4.81 8.76
C ALA A 25 -4.31 4.53 10.15
N GLY A 26 -4.25 5.54 11.01
CA GLY A 26 -3.69 5.35 12.34
C GLY A 26 -2.18 5.29 12.32
N ILE A 27 -1.55 5.86 11.31
CA ILE A 27 -0.10 5.86 11.16
C ILE A 27 0.38 7.29 11.29
N SER A 28 1.48 7.52 12.02
CA SER A 28 2.00 8.87 12.14
C SER A 28 2.43 9.36 10.76
N LYS A 29 2.33 10.65 10.56
CA LYS A 29 2.66 11.23 9.26
C LYS A 29 4.10 10.94 8.87
N ALA A 30 5.02 11.01 9.83
CA ALA A 30 6.43 10.75 9.54
C ALA A 30 6.64 9.30 9.10
N THR A 31 6.00 8.36 9.79
CA THR A 31 6.09 6.96 9.43
C THR A 31 5.46 6.71 8.08
N PHE A 32 4.31 7.31 7.84
CA PHE A 32 3.59 7.15 6.58
C PHE A 32 4.45 7.64 5.41
N GLN A 33 5.07 8.81 5.57
CA GLN A 33 5.92 9.34 4.53
C GLN A 33 7.15 8.46 4.28
N ALA A 34 7.71 7.91 5.37
CA ALA A 34 8.86 7.02 5.21
C ALA A 34 8.46 5.77 4.43
N ILE A 35 7.27 5.25 4.68
CA ILE A 35 6.77 4.08 3.96
C ILE A 35 6.59 4.42 2.48
N LEU A 36 5.97 5.55 2.19
CA LEU A 36 5.71 5.93 0.80
C LEU A 36 6.97 6.28 0.04
N ASN A 37 8.04 6.60 0.73
CA ASN A 37 9.31 6.92 0.08
C ASN A 37 10.24 5.73 0.03
N GLY A 38 9.78 4.57 0.48
CA GLY A 38 10.59 3.36 0.42
C GLY A 38 11.67 3.28 1.47
N LYS A 39 11.64 4.18 2.46
CA LYS A 39 12.65 4.20 3.52
C LYS A 39 12.28 3.31 4.69
N ARG A 40 11.04 2.88 4.75
CA ARG A 40 10.57 2.00 5.79
C ARG A 40 9.72 0.92 5.14
N THR A 41 9.90 -0.31 5.58
CA THR A 41 9.16 -1.43 5.01
C THR A 41 7.66 -1.26 5.24
N MET A 42 6.89 -1.50 4.20
CA MET A 42 5.44 -1.52 4.32
C MET A 42 5.04 -2.96 4.64
N TYR A 43 4.60 -3.18 5.87
CA TYR A 43 4.15 -4.51 6.26
C TYR A 43 2.70 -4.70 5.85
N ALA A 44 2.25 -5.95 5.89
CA ALA A 44 0.89 -6.26 5.49
C ALA A 44 -0.14 -5.48 6.29
N ASP A 45 0.10 -5.31 7.58
CA ASP A 45 -0.82 -4.57 8.43
C ASP A 45 -0.87 -3.10 8.03
N ASP A 46 0.27 -2.55 7.62
CA ASP A 46 0.30 -1.16 7.15
C ASP A 46 -0.51 -1.01 5.89
N LEU A 47 -0.33 -1.94 4.97
CA LEU A 47 -1.07 -1.90 3.71
C LEU A 47 -2.57 -2.01 3.97
N LYS A 48 -2.95 -2.90 4.88
CA LYS A 48 -4.35 -3.07 5.21
C LYS A 48 -4.94 -1.80 5.78
N ALA A 49 -4.22 -1.15 6.69
CA ALA A 49 -4.69 0.08 7.31
C ALA A 49 -4.84 1.19 6.26
N ILE A 50 -3.88 1.28 5.36
CA ILE A 50 -3.91 2.30 4.31
C ILE A 50 -5.08 2.03 3.37
N CYS A 51 -5.29 0.78 2.99
CA CYS A 51 -6.40 0.44 2.10
C CYS A 51 -7.73 0.75 2.74
N LEU A 52 -7.87 0.50 4.04
CA LEU A 52 -9.11 0.85 4.73
C LEU A 52 -9.30 2.35 4.74
N ALA A 53 -8.22 3.10 4.93
CA ALA A 53 -8.29 4.56 4.95
C ALA A 53 -8.71 5.09 3.58
N LEU A 54 -8.25 4.44 2.52
CA LEU A 54 -8.56 4.86 1.16
C LEU A 54 -9.85 4.24 0.64
N ASN A 55 -10.40 3.31 1.39
CA ASN A 55 -11.63 2.60 1.03
C ASN A 55 -11.46 1.83 -0.28
N VAL A 56 -10.36 1.15 -0.42
CA VAL A 56 -10.08 0.31 -1.59
C VAL A 56 -9.58 -1.04 -1.13
N SER A 57 -9.67 -2.00 -2.04
CA SER A 57 -9.15 -3.32 -1.77
C SER A 57 -7.64 -3.34 -1.98
N PRO A 58 -6.89 -4.10 -1.17
CA PRO A 58 -5.43 -4.19 -1.39
C PRO A 58 -5.07 -4.64 -2.79
N GLU A 59 -5.96 -5.34 -3.47
CA GLU A 59 -5.69 -5.80 -4.83
C GLU A 59 -5.43 -4.66 -5.79
N VAL A 60 -5.91 -3.47 -5.45
CA VAL A 60 -5.67 -2.30 -6.29
C VAL A 60 -4.17 -2.04 -6.41
N PHE A 61 -3.43 -2.33 -5.35
CA PHE A 61 -2.00 -2.04 -5.32
C PHE A 61 -1.13 -3.26 -5.53
N ILE A 62 -1.68 -4.44 -5.32
CA ILE A 62 -0.90 -5.66 -5.48
C ILE A 62 -1.17 -6.22 -6.85
N GLU A 63 -0.17 -6.11 -7.70
CA GLU A 63 -0.29 -6.61 -9.04
C GLU A 63 -0.36 -8.10 -8.99
N TYR A 64 -1.47 -8.65 -9.41
CA TYR A 64 -1.65 -10.08 -9.39
C TYR A 64 -0.77 -10.70 -10.46
N GLN A 65 0.14 -11.55 -10.02
CA GLN A 65 0.99 -12.23 -10.95
C GLN A 65 0.53 -13.63 -10.97
N LYS A 66 0.13 -14.12 -12.04
CA LYS A 66 -0.30 -15.46 -12.13
C LYS A 66 0.82 -16.41 -11.91
N GLN A 67 1.46 -16.31 -10.80
CA GLN A 67 2.53 -17.19 -10.48
C GLN A 67 2.00 -18.50 -10.03
N PRO A 68 2.56 -19.58 -10.48
CA PRO A 68 2.16 -20.87 -9.93
C PRO A 68 2.58 -20.90 -8.48
N LEU A 69 1.78 -21.55 -7.70
CA LEU A 69 2.15 -21.77 -6.34
C LEU A 69 3.38 -22.59 -6.42
N ARG A 70 4.33 -22.18 -5.80
CA ARG A 70 5.42 -22.87 -5.85
C ARG A 70 5.19 -24.06 -5.34
N GLY A 71 5.35 -24.82 -5.90
CA GLY A 71 4.95 -25.99 -5.61
C GLY A 71 3.63 -26.22 -6.07
N GLU A 72 2.99 -25.90 -6.76
CA GLU A 72 1.76 -26.09 -7.05
C GLU A 72 1.35 -26.03 -8.17
N LYS A 73 1.48 -25.77 -8.43
CA LYS A 73 1.35 -25.74 -9.08
C LYS A 73 0.99 -26.19 -9.51
N GLU A 74 0.88 -26.03 -9.12
CA GLU A 74 0.88 -26.28 -9.06
C GLU A 74 0.57 -26.82 -9.12
N LYS A 75 0.40 -27.15 -9.13
CA LYS A 75 0.47 -27.44 -8.80
C LYS A 75 0.70 -27.66 -9.04
#